data_5c9698e092f9b41828234b9e7a061949
#
_entry.id   5c9698e092f9b41828234b9e7a061949
#
_cell.length_a   1.000
_cell.length_b   1.000
_cell.length_c   1.000
_cell.angle_alpha   90.00
_cell.angle_beta   90.00
_cell.angle_gamma   90.00
#
_symmetry.space_group_name_H-M   'P 1'
#
loop_
_entity.id
_entity.type
_entity.pdbx_description
1 polymer ?
#
loop_
_entity_poly.entity_id
_entity_poly.type
_entity_poly.pdbx_seq_one_letter_code
_entity_poly.pdbx_strand_id
1 'polypeptide(L)'
;MRILLHGINYSPELTGIGKYSGEMAEWLACRGHGVRVVTAPPYYPAWRVRRDYRAWSYKTEPGSGPCGVRVYRCPIFVPRRPSGLTRVLHLGSFMLSSLPIMLSQAHWRPDVVLTIEPTLMSAVAGLMTARLAEAVAWLHVQDFEVDAAFDLGLLQGEGRTHRLAEMLERQAMRPFDHISTVSEKMMQRLPEKGIAIEKTVMFPNWVDTEAIAPLAGPSRLRQQLGLGPERVVLMYAGNMGMKQGLEVLPLLAREFASDPRIQFVFCGDGAYHAQLAGMVRGVANVTMLPLQPFDRLNDLLNAADIHLLPQRPDAADLVMPSKLTGMLASGRPVIATAAPGTQVALALGSCGIAVPPLDDEALFHAVRTLADDPQMRHALGIAARAHAVEHLGRERVLERFEAELLAAVAARHSAQSR
;
A
#
# COMPACT_ATOMS: atom_id res chain seq x y z
N MET A 1 26.35 -3.61 -0.75
CA MET A 1 26.17 -2.42 -1.62
C MET A 1 25.72 -1.20 -0.83
N ARG A 2 25.87 0.00 -1.41
CA ARG A 2 25.39 1.27 -0.87
C ARG A 2 24.11 1.67 -1.57
N ILE A 3 23.03 1.86 -0.82
CA ILE A 3 21.70 2.15 -1.37
C ILE A 3 21.26 3.52 -0.87
N LEU A 4 20.94 4.44 -1.79
CA LEU A 4 20.36 5.72 -1.50
C LEU A 4 18.87 5.70 -1.82
N LEU A 5 18.03 5.75 -0.80
CA LEU A 5 16.58 5.90 -0.93
C LEU A 5 16.20 7.36 -1.05
N HIS A 6 15.33 7.70 -2.00
CA HIS A 6 14.74 9.01 -2.15
C HIS A 6 13.22 8.89 -2.27
N GLY A 7 12.49 9.39 -1.30
CA GLY A 7 11.03 9.36 -1.28
C GLY A 7 10.44 10.31 -0.26
N ILE A 8 9.27 10.88 -0.54
CA ILE A 8 8.62 11.88 0.32
C ILE A 8 8.15 11.29 1.66
N ASN A 9 7.69 10.03 1.64
CA ASN A 9 7.14 9.32 2.80
C ASN A 9 8.13 8.28 3.32
N TYR A 10 8.33 8.26 4.64
CA TYR A 10 9.22 7.31 5.30
C TYR A 10 8.82 7.11 6.77
N SER A 11 9.36 6.07 7.41
CA SER A 11 9.25 5.85 8.86
C SER A 11 9.52 7.16 9.65
N PRO A 12 8.78 7.45 10.73
CA PRO A 12 7.86 6.58 11.45
C PRO A 12 6.36 6.69 11.04
N GLU A 13 6.07 6.90 9.76
CA GLU A 13 4.72 6.79 9.23
C GLU A 13 4.30 5.31 9.21
N LEU A 14 3.18 4.98 9.87
CA LEU A 14 2.76 3.60 10.11
C LEU A 14 1.89 3.01 8.99
N THR A 15 1.57 3.82 7.99
CA THR A 15 0.66 3.43 6.90
C THR A 15 1.20 3.86 5.53
N GLY A 16 0.73 3.19 4.49
CA GLY A 16 1.08 3.54 3.11
C GLY A 16 2.59 3.40 2.82
N ILE A 17 3.07 4.24 1.93
CA ILE A 17 4.44 4.21 1.39
C ILE A 17 5.50 4.37 2.48
N GLY A 18 5.23 5.21 3.50
CA GLY A 18 6.18 5.45 4.58
C GLY A 18 6.51 4.20 5.40
N LYS A 19 5.51 3.33 5.63
CA LYS A 19 5.70 2.02 6.27
C LYS A 19 6.62 1.13 5.43
N TYR A 20 6.27 0.92 4.16
CA TYR A 20 7.02 0.02 3.28
C TYR A 20 8.45 0.52 3.04
N SER A 21 8.63 1.81 2.81
CA SER A 21 9.96 2.40 2.66
C SER A 21 10.83 2.25 3.91
N GLY A 22 10.21 2.40 5.09
CA GLY A 22 10.89 2.22 6.38
C GLY A 22 11.32 0.77 6.61
N GLU A 23 10.39 -0.17 6.50
CA GLU A 23 10.65 -1.60 6.68
C GLU A 23 11.70 -2.11 5.68
N MET A 24 11.63 -1.72 4.41
CA MET A 24 12.61 -2.08 3.38
C MET A 24 14.00 -1.54 3.72
N ALA A 25 14.12 -0.27 4.10
CA ALA A 25 15.41 0.34 4.42
C ALA A 25 16.09 -0.33 5.62
N GLU A 26 15.31 -0.61 6.66
CA GLU A 26 15.80 -1.32 7.85
C GLU A 26 16.21 -2.76 7.51
N TRP A 27 15.39 -3.47 6.76
CA TRP A 27 15.67 -4.84 6.37
C TRP A 27 16.97 -4.93 5.54
N LEU A 28 17.12 -4.07 4.54
CA LEU A 28 18.35 -4.02 3.72
C LEU A 28 19.58 -3.65 4.56
N ALA A 29 19.45 -2.73 5.50
CA ALA A 29 20.54 -2.37 6.41
C ALA A 29 20.93 -3.54 7.32
N CYS A 30 19.96 -4.30 7.85
CA CYS A 30 20.20 -5.49 8.66
C CYS A 30 20.86 -6.63 7.87
N ARG A 31 20.70 -6.65 6.55
CA ARG A 31 21.39 -7.57 5.63
C ARG A 31 22.83 -7.13 5.32
N GLY A 32 23.31 -6.05 5.94
CA GLY A 32 24.68 -5.56 5.79
C GLY A 32 24.88 -4.55 4.66
N HIS A 33 23.81 -4.02 4.08
CA HIS A 33 23.92 -2.95 3.10
C HIS A 33 24.08 -1.58 3.79
N GLY A 34 24.85 -0.69 3.20
CA GLY A 34 24.89 0.71 3.61
C GLY A 34 23.65 1.43 3.08
N VAL A 35 22.74 1.82 3.97
CA VAL A 35 21.48 2.48 3.55
C VAL A 35 21.45 3.92 4.05
N ARG A 36 21.14 4.85 3.12
CA ARG A 36 20.83 6.25 3.40
C ARG A 36 19.47 6.61 2.81
N VAL A 37 18.73 7.45 3.52
CA VAL A 37 17.39 7.87 3.11
C VAL A 37 17.31 9.39 3.07
N VAL A 38 16.81 9.94 1.97
CA VAL A 38 16.46 11.36 1.83
C VAL A 38 14.95 11.46 1.70
N THR A 39 14.30 12.13 2.67
CA THR A 39 12.86 12.11 2.82
C THR A 39 12.34 13.40 3.47
N ALA A 40 11.00 13.55 3.57
CA ALA A 40 10.36 14.63 4.32
C ALA A 40 10.20 14.27 5.81
N PRO A 41 9.93 15.25 6.69
CA PRO A 41 9.39 15.00 8.02
C PRO A 41 8.05 14.25 7.93
N PRO A 42 7.74 13.33 8.87
CA PRO A 42 6.50 12.56 8.83
C PRO A 42 5.27 13.48 8.96
N TYR A 43 4.31 13.32 8.04
CA TYR A 43 3.10 14.14 7.97
C TYR A 43 1.83 13.35 7.61
N TYR A 44 1.99 12.17 7.01
CA TYR A 44 0.89 11.32 6.57
C TYR A 44 0.45 10.34 7.68
N PRO A 45 -0.83 9.99 7.83
CA PRO A 45 -1.99 10.40 7.02
C PRO A 45 -2.67 11.71 7.46
N ALA A 46 -2.19 12.35 8.54
CA ALA A 46 -2.83 13.50 9.17
C ALA A 46 -2.71 14.81 8.37
N TRP A 47 -1.94 14.85 7.28
CA TRP A 47 -1.58 16.07 6.52
C TRP A 47 -1.08 17.19 7.44
N ARG A 48 -0.31 16.79 8.43
CA ARG A 48 0.28 17.68 9.42
C ARG A 48 1.61 17.10 9.90
N VAL A 49 2.68 17.89 9.82
CA VAL A 49 3.99 17.48 10.35
C VAL A 49 3.86 17.14 11.84
N ARG A 50 4.38 16.00 12.25
CA ARG A 50 4.43 15.56 13.65
C ARG A 50 5.12 16.61 14.52
N ARG A 51 4.68 16.73 15.78
CA ARG A 51 5.14 17.78 16.71
C ARG A 51 6.64 17.71 17.05
N ASP A 52 7.24 16.52 16.97
CA ASP A 52 8.67 16.28 17.20
C ASP A 52 9.56 16.57 15.98
N TYR A 53 8.95 17.02 14.87
CA TYR A 53 9.62 17.45 13.64
C TYR A 53 9.28 18.87 13.27
N ARG A 54 10.18 19.50 12.49
CA ARG A 54 9.97 20.85 11.94
C ARG A 54 9.82 20.79 10.43
N ALA A 55 8.78 21.45 9.90
CA ALA A 55 8.49 21.45 8.46
C ALA A 55 9.55 22.17 7.62
N TRP A 56 10.23 23.17 8.16
CA TRP A 56 11.07 24.11 7.43
C TRP A 56 12.56 24.02 7.77
N SER A 57 13.01 22.93 8.37
CA SER A 57 14.41 22.73 8.70
C SER A 57 14.92 21.37 8.25
N TYR A 58 16.17 21.36 7.79
CA TYR A 58 16.89 20.11 7.58
C TYR A 58 17.21 19.46 8.93
N LYS A 59 17.08 18.13 8.98
CA LYS A 59 17.46 17.32 10.13
C LYS A 59 18.13 16.04 9.64
N THR A 60 19.28 15.70 10.23
CA THR A 60 19.93 14.41 10.02
C THR A 60 19.70 13.53 11.23
N GLU A 61 19.23 12.34 11.01
CA GLU A 61 19.03 11.31 12.04
C GLU A 61 20.12 10.26 11.83
N PRO A 62 21.18 10.26 12.68
CA PRO A 62 22.29 9.32 12.55
C PRO A 62 21.88 7.95 13.04
N GLY A 63 21.92 6.94 12.15
CA GLY A 63 21.80 5.55 12.53
C GLY A 63 20.54 5.17 13.29
N SER A 64 19.37 5.68 12.83
CA SER A 64 18.08 5.29 13.41
C SER A 64 17.77 3.82 13.09
N GLY A 65 17.14 3.12 14.05
CA GLY A 65 16.81 1.71 13.96
C GLY A 65 17.97 0.79 14.34
N PRO A 66 17.70 -0.52 14.48
CA PRO A 66 18.66 -1.51 14.97
C PRO A 66 19.88 -1.71 14.06
N CYS A 67 19.77 -1.35 12.77
CA CYS A 67 20.78 -1.60 11.75
C CYS A 67 21.40 -0.32 11.17
N GLY A 68 21.15 0.84 11.78
CA GLY A 68 21.95 2.05 11.53
C GLY A 68 21.62 2.82 10.23
N VAL A 69 20.38 2.84 9.78
CA VAL A 69 19.94 3.64 8.63
C VAL A 69 20.08 5.14 8.89
N ARG A 70 20.85 5.85 8.05
CA ARG A 70 20.99 7.31 8.15
C ARG A 70 19.90 8.03 7.36
N VAL A 71 19.14 8.89 8.04
CA VAL A 71 18.00 9.60 7.44
C VAL A 71 18.24 11.11 7.38
N TYR A 72 18.03 11.70 6.20
CA TYR A 72 18.09 13.14 5.95
C TYR A 72 16.66 13.64 5.72
N ARG A 73 16.14 14.42 6.68
CA ARG A 73 14.81 15.05 6.57
C ARG A 73 14.95 16.41 5.90
N CYS A 74 14.24 16.59 4.80
CA CYS A 74 14.26 17.83 4.01
C CYS A 74 13.00 18.67 4.27
N PRO A 75 13.08 20.00 4.26
CA PRO A 75 11.92 20.87 4.43
C PRO A 75 10.79 20.57 3.44
N ILE A 76 9.55 20.76 3.91
CA ILE A 76 8.37 20.51 3.08
C ILE A 76 7.21 21.44 3.46
N PHE A 77 6.47 21.88 2.44
CA PHE A 77 5.17 22.52 2.61
C PHE A 77 4.07 21.47 2.72
N VAL A 78 3.34 21.42 3.84
CA VAL A 78 2.22 20.51 4.05
C VAL A 78 0.91 21.29 4.11
N PRO A 79 0.02 21.18 3.11
CA PRO A 79 -1.25 21.88 3.10
C PRO A 79 -2.23 21.28 4.10
N ARG A 80 -2.95 22.12 4.84
CA ARG A 80 -3.99 21.66 5.77
C ARG A 80 -5.20 21.01 5.06
N ARG A 81 -5.46 21.42 3.83
CA ARG A 81 -6.51 20.87 2.97
C ARG A 81 -5.89 20.61 1.59
N PRO A 82 -5.54 19.38 1.27
CA PRO A 82 -4.94 19.05 -0.03
C PRO A 82 -5.95 19.29 -1.16
N SER A 83 -5.54 20.06 -2.13
CA SER A 83 -6.24 20.33 -3.40
C SER A 83 -5.25 20.19 -4.56
N GLY A 84 -5.69 20.19 -5.80
CA GLY A 84 -4.81 20.02 -6.96
C GLY A 84 -3.55 20.90 -6.90
N LEU A 85 -3.72 22.22 -6.83
CA LEU A 85 -2.59 23.17 -6.79
C LEU A 85 -1.73 23.02 -5.52
N THR A 86 -2.34 22.87 -4.36
CA THR A 86 -1.61 22.75 -3.09
C THR A 86 -0.83 21.43 -3.00
N ARG A 87 -1.27 20.36 -3.68
CA ARG A 87 -0.51 19.12 -3.84
C ARG A 87 0.71 19.33 -4.73
N VAL A 88 0.58 20.03 -5.85
CA VAL A 88 1.73 20.36 -6.70
C VAL A 88 2.76 21.17 -5.94
N LEU A 89 2.34 22.19 -5.16
CA LEU A 89 3.23 22.96 -4.30
C LEU A 89 3.89 22.10 -3.21
N HIS A 90 3.16 21.17 -2.62
CA HIS A 90 3.66 20.20 -1.64
C HIS A 90 4.79 19.36 -2.24
N LEU A 91 4.53 18.70 -3.37
CA LEU A 91 5.51 17.85 -4.06
C LEU A 91 6.71 18.64 -4.58
N GLY A 92 6.46 19.81 -5.18
CA GLY A 92 7.50 20.72 -5.66
C GLY A 92 8.41 21.26 -4.54
N SER A 93 7.84 21.57 -3.37
CA SER A 93 8.64 22.01 -2.20
C SER A 93 9.61 20.92 -1.73
N PHE A 94 9.18 19.65 -1.71
CA PHE A 94 10.06 18.54 -1.36
C PHE A 94 11.13 18.30 -2.44
N MET A 95 10.75 18.32 -3.72
CA MET A 95 11.71 18.20 -4.82
C MET A 95 12.84 19.24 -4.68
N LEU A 96 12.49 20.51 -4.52
CA LEU A 96 13.46 21.61 -4.41
C LEU A 96 14.33 21.49 -3.16
N SER A 97 13.76 21.14 -2.02
CA SER A 97 14.51 21.03 -0.77
C SER A 97 15.39 19.78 -0.71
N SER A 98 14.95 18.67 -1.30
CA SER A 98 15.73 17.43 -1.32
C SER A 98 16.88 17.44 -2.33
N LEU A 99 16.78 18.21 -3.42
CA LEU A 99 17.78 18.25 -4.49
C LEU A 99 19.22 18.50 -3.99
N PRO A 100 19.53 19.53 -3.18
CA PRO A 100 20.91 19.75 -2.72
C PRO A 100 21.44 18.61 -1.86
N ILE A 101 20.58 17.98 -1.03
CA ILE A 101 20.97 16.83 -0.23
C ILE A 101 21.23 15.64 -1.14
N MET A 102 20.35 15.35 -2.10
CA MET A 102 20.52 14.27 -3.08
C MET A 102 21.84 14.41 -3.84
N LEU A 103 22.13 15.58 -4.39
CA LEU A 103 23.39 15.81 -5.11
C LEU A 103 24.62 15.65 -4.21
N SER A 104 24.53 16.05 -2.94
CA SER A 104 25.63 15.83 -1.97
C SER A 104 25.89 14.34 -1.71
N GLN A 105 24.85 13.48 -1.81
CA GLN A 105 25.01 12.04 -1.65
C GLN A 105 25.76 11.36 -2.81
N ALA A 106 25.93 12.00 -3.95
CA ALA A 106 26.77 11.48 -5.03
C ALA A 106 28.22 11.22 -4.57
N HIS A 107 28.75 12.05 -3.65
CA HIS A 107 30.09 11.84 -3.04
C HIS A 107 30.19 10.59 -2.19
N TRP A 108 29.08 10.08 -1.69
CA TRP A 108 29.03 8.80 -0.98
C TRP A 108 29.14 7.60 -1.92
N ARG A 109 29.01 7.84 -3.23
CA ARG A 109 29.06 6.82 -4.29
C ARG A 109 28.11 5.65 -3.99
N PRO A 110 26.79 5.89 -3.97
CA PRO A 110 25.83 4.79 -3.89
C PRO A 110 25.97 3.89 -5.11
N ASP A 111 25.74 2.58 -4.93
CA ASP A 111 25.66 1.62 -6.03
C ASP A 111 24.27 1.69 -6.70
N VAL A 112 23.23 2.03 -5.91
CA VAL A 112 21.85 2.18 -6.35
C VAL A 112 21.25 3.46 -5.79
N VAL A 113 20.57 4.24 -6.64
CA VAL A 113 19.66 5.32 -6.24
C VAL A 113 18.26 4.87 -6.49
N LEU A 114 17.54 4.50 -5.42
CA LEU A 114 16.16 4.04 -5.45
C LEU A 114 15.21 5.21 -5.16
N THR A 115 14.54 5.69 -6.19
CA THR A 115 13.52 6.75 -6.08
C THR A 115 12.15 6.11 -5.93
N ILE A 116 11.38 6.55 -4.93
CA ILE A 116 10.05 6.00 -4.61
C ILE A 116 8.99 7.06 -4.93
N GLU A 117 8.08 6.74 -5.84
CA GLU A 117 6.90 7.55 -6.11
C GLU A 117 5.82 7.34 -5.01
N PRO A 118 5.01 8.34 -4.67
CA PRO A 118 4.44 9.32 -5.58
C PRO A 118 5.18 10.66 -5.56
N THR A 119 6.13 10.87 -6.35
CA THR A 119 6.56 12.20 -6.81
C THR A 119 7.42 12.05 -8.05
N LEU A 120 6.80 11.99 -9.19
CA LEU A 120 7.50 12.04 -10.47
C LEU A 120 8.48 13.24 -10.56
N MET A 121 8.15 14.34 -9.87
CA MET A 121 9.06 15.48 -9.70
C MET A 121 10.38 15.08 -9.02
N SER A 122 10.35 14.16 -8.08
CA SER A 122 11.55 13.65 -7.38
C SER A 122 12.44 12.77 -8.27
N ALA A 123 11.90 12.23 -9.36
CA ALA A 123 12.64 11.43 -10.32
C ALA A 123 13.86 12.19 -10.88
N VAL A 124 13.74 13.50 -11.10
CA VAL A 124 14.84 14.35 -11.59
C VAL A 124 16.03 14.33 -10.63
N ALA A 125 15.79 14.53 -9.34
CA ALA A 125 16.84 14.52 -8.33
C ALA A 125 17.51 13.14 -8.21
N GLY A 126 16.72 12.06 -8.25
CA GLY A 126 17.21 10.69 -8.25
C GLY A 126 18.11 10.38 -9.46
N LEU A 127 17.64 10.70 -10.67
CA LEU A 127 18.40 10.50 -11.92
C LEU A 127 19.70 11.31 -11.95
N MET A 128 19.67 12.59 -11.55
CA MET A 128 20.87 13.42 -11.51
C MET A 128 21.90 12.84 -10.55
N THR A 129 21.46 12.42 -9.37
CA THR A 129 22.36 11.82 -8.37
C THR A 129 22.91 10.48 -8.85
N ALA A 130 22.09 9.63 -9.45
CA ALA A 130 22.53 8.35 -10.01
C ALA A 130 23.58 8.54 -11.10
N ARG A 131 23.38 9.50 -12.01
CA ARG A 131 24.35 9.81 -13.07
C ARG A 131 25.67 10.32 -12.50
N LEU A 132 25.64 11.25 -11.54
CA LEU A 132 26.84 11.80 -10.90
C LEU A 132 27.60 10.77 -10.09
N ALA A 133 26.93 9.78 -9.52
CA ALA A 133 27.53 8.71 -8.75
C ALA A 133 27.89 7.46 -9.59
N GLU A 134 27.51 7.46 -10.88
CA GLU A 134 27.58 6.30 -11.76
C GLU A 134 26.81 5.08 -11.23
N ALA A 135 25.74 5.35 -10.45
CA ALA A 135 24.91 4.37 -9.79
C ALA A 135 23.79 3.85 -10.71
N VAL A 136 23.23 2.70 -10.38
CA VAL A 136 22.00 2.20 -10.97
C VAL A 136 20.84 3.15 -10.58
N ALA A 137 20.15 3.69 -11.57
CA ALA A 137 18.94 4.50 -11.36
C ALA A 137 17.71 3.58 -11.33
N TRP A 138 17.09 3.44 -10.15
CA TRP A 138 15.91 2.61 -9.94
C TRP A 138 14.70 3.46 -9.55
N LEU A 139 13.56 3.28 -10.24
CA LEU A 139 12.30 3.91 -9.89
C LEU A 139 11.32 2.87 -9.34
N HIS A 140 10.78 3.08 -8.15
CA HIS A 140 9.72 2.26 -7.59
C HIS A 140 8.40 3.03 -7.59
N VAL A 141 7.45 2.58 -8.41
CA VAL A 141 6.15 3.22 -8.62
C VAL A 141 5.11 2.53 -7.74
N GLN A 142 4.65 3.23 -6.70
CA GLN A 142 3.59 2.75 -5.81
C GLN A 142 2.20 3.11 -6.35
N ASP A 143 2.11 4.19 -7.14
CA ASP A 143 0.88 4.66 -7.78
C ASP A 143 1.25 5.50 -9.00
N PHE A 144 0.48 5.41 -10.09
CA PHE A 144 0.65 6.30 -11.24
C PHE A 144 -0.01 7.64 -10.94
N GLU A 145 0.81 8.64 -10.60
CA GLU A 145 0.31 9.96 -10.15
C GLU A 145 -0.55 10.66 -11.20
N VAL A 146 -0.17 10.55 -12.46
CA VAL A 146 -0.90 11.17 -13.56
C VAL A 146 -2.26 10.54 -13.70
N ASP A 147 -2.32 9.20 -13.77
CA ASP A 147 -3.58 8.46 -13.87
C ASP A 147 -4.48 8.76 -12.66
N ALA A 148 -3.91 8.68 -11.44
CA ALA A 148 -4.63 8.98 -10.20
C ALA A 148 -5.13 10.43 -10.12
N ALA A 149 -4.39 11.40 -10.65
CA ALA A 149 -4.79 12.81 -10.66
C ALA A 149 -6.00 13.06 -11.57
N PHE A 150 -6.07 12.36 -12.71
CA PHE A 150 -7.23 12.43 -13.61
C PHE A 150 -8.44 11.68 -13.04
N ASP A 151 -8.27 10.47 -12.52
CA ASP A 151 -9.35 9.68 -11.89
C ASP A 151 -9.96 10.40 -10.68
N LEU A 152 -9.16 11.20 -9.98
CA LEU A 152 -9.61 12.02 -8.86
C LEU A 152 -10.25 13.35 -9.28
N GLY A 153 -10.27 13.67 -10.57
CA GLY A 153 -10.77 14.97 -11.07
C GLY A 153 -9.89 16.17 -10.60
N LEU A 154 -8.66 15.91 -10.15
CA LEU A 154 -7.72 16.94 -9.69
C LEU A 154 -7.09 17.69 -10.87
N LEU A 155 -6.97 17.02 -12.02
CA LEU A 155 -6.63 17.60 -13.30
C LEU A 155 -7.90 17.53 -14.18
N GLN A 156 -8.49 18.69 -14.43
CA GLN A 156 -9.61 18.83 -15.37
C GLN A 156 -9.04 19.10 -16.75
N GLY A 157 -9.40 18.30 -17.74
CA GLY A 157 -9.07 18.52 -19.13
C GLY A 157 -9.02 17.22 -19.94
N GLU A 158 -9.95 17.08 -20.85
CA GLU A 158 -9.91 16.05 -21.87
C GLU A 158 -8.94 16.48 -23.00
N GLY A 159 -8.12 15.54 -23.48
CA GLY A 159 -7.35 15.70 -24.70
C GLY A 159 -5.91 16.20 -24.52
N ARG A 160 -5.63 17.49 -24.69
CA ARG A 160 -4.23 18.00 -24.79
C ARG A 160 -3.47 17.99 -23.45
N THR A 161 -4.14 18.34 -22.37
CA THR A 161 -3.54 18.35 -21.02
C THR A 161 -3.22 16.96 -20.52
N HIS A 162 -4.10 15.99 -20.75
CA HIS A 162 -3.88 14.58 -20.44
C HIS A 162 -2.66 14.05 -21.21
N ARG A 163 -2.61 14.23 -22.55
CA ARG A 163 -1.50 13.79 -23.39
C ARG A 163 -0.16 14.41 -22.97
N LEU A 164 -0.18 15.70 -22.58
CA LEU A 164 1.04 16.37 -22.10
C LEU A 164 1.52 15.76 -20.77
N ALA A 165 0.62 15.52 -19.83
CA ALA A 165 0.96 14.92 -18.54
C ALA A 165 1.51 13.50 -18.72
N GLU A 166 0.87 12.66 -19.55
CA GLU A 166 1.38 11.33 -19.90
C GLU A 166 2.74 11.38 -20.61
N MET A 167 2.93 12.35 -21.49
CA MET A 167 4.22 12.54 -22.16
C MET A 167 5.32 12.90 -21.15
N LEU A 168 5.04 13.80 -20.23
CA LEU A 168 5.98 14.19 -19.16
C LEU A 168 6.31 13.02 -18.23
N GLU A 169 5.30 12.25 -17.83
CA GLU A 169 5.48 11.03 -17.04
C GLU A 169 6.39 10.04 -17.76
N ARG A 170 6.09 9.76 -19.00
CA ARG A 170 6.87 8.87 -19.89
C ARG A 170 8.33 9.34 -20.05
N GLN A 171 8.54 10.64 -20.23
CA GLN A 171 9.86 11.25 -20.35
C GLN A 171 10.66 11.13 -19.03
N ALA A 172 10.00 11.26 -17.88
CA ALA A 172 10.63 11.15 -16.57
C ALA A 172 11.00 9.70 -16.21
N MET A 173 10.20 8.71 -16.65
CA MET A 173 10.41 7.30 -16.35
C MET A 173 11.47 6.64 -17.24
N ARG A 174 11.48 6.92 -18.53
CA ARG A 174 12.37 6.28 -19.54
C ARG A 174 13.87 6.25 -19.20
N PRO A 175 14.46 7.31 -18.60
CA PRO A 175 15.88 7.35 -18.30
C PRO A 175 16.34 6.44 -17.18
N PHE A 176 15.42 5.82 -16.42
CA PHE A 176 15.76 4.87 -15.36
C PHE A 176 16.27 3.54 -15.96
N ASP A 177 17.20 2.91 -15.26
CA ASP A 177 17.75 1.61 -15.62
C ASP A 177 16.71 0.52 -15.33
N HIS A 178 16.03 0.60 -14.17
CA HIS A 178 14.97 -0.30 -13.74
C HIS A 178 13.78 0.45 -13.18
N ILE A 179 12.58 -0.11 -13.39
CA ILE A 179 11.32 0.39 -12.85
C ILE A 179 10.57 -0.77 -12.20
N SER A 180 10.20 -0.61 -10.94
CA SER A 180 9.39 -1.60 -10.24
C SER A 180 8.02 -1.04 -9.86
N THR A 181 7.02 -1.94 -9.82
CA THR A 181 5.65 -1.60 -9.44
C THR A 181 5.07 -2.65 -8.48
N VAL A 182 3.95 -2.31 -7.85
CA VAL A 182 3.37 -3.10 -6.75
C VAL A 182 2.34 -4.14 -7.22
N SER A 183 1.93 -4.14 -8.49
CA SER A 183 0.88 -5.03 -8.99
C SER A 183 1.10 -5.47 -10.44
N GLU A 184 0.53 -6.63 -10.80
CA GLU A 184 0.58 -7.14 -12.18
C GLU A 184 -0.09 -6.18 -13.17
N LYS A 185 -1.17 -5.54 -12.77
CA LYS A 185 -1.86 -4.54 -13.59
C LYS A 185 -0.99 -3.31 -13.88
N MET A 186 -0.25 -2.85 -12.87
CA MET A 186 0.72 -1.78 -13.07
C MET A 186 1.87 -2.24 -13.97
N MET A 187 2.35 -3.49 -13.83
CA MET A 187 3.35 -4.06 -14.74
C MET A 187 2.88 -4.07 -16.19
N GLN A 188 1.62 -4.45 -16.45
CA GLN A 188 1.02 -4.47 -17.79
C GLN A 188 0.91 -3.06 -18.39
N ARG A 189 0.77 -2.01 -17.59
CA ARG A 189 0.72 -0.62 -18.04
C ARG A 189 2.07 0.01 -18.39
N LEU A 190 3.19 -0.51 -17.87
CA LEU A 190 4.52 0.05 -18.15
C LEU A 190 4.89 0.02 -19.66
N PRO A 191 4.64 -1.05 -20.42
CA PRO A 191 4.85 -1.05 -21.87
C PRO A 191 3.98 -0.03 -22.60
N GLU A 192 2.73 0.18 -22.18
CA GLU A 192 1.84 1.22 -22.73
C GLU A 192 2.41 2.63 -22.50
N LYS A 193 3.10 2.83 -21.38
CA LYS A 193 3.86 4.04 -21.08
C LYS A 193 5.23 4.10 -21.79
N GLY A 194 5.54 3.12 -22.63
CA GLY A 194 6.77 3.06 -23.45
C GLY A 194 8.02 2.67 -22.67
N ILE A 195 7.86 1.90 -21.61
CA ILE A 195 8.95 1.29 -20.84
C ILE A 195 9.18 -0.12 -21.35
N ALA A 196 10.43 -0.46 -21.64
CA ALA A 196 10.81 -1.79 -22.10
C ALA A 196 10.64 -2.82 -20.96
N ILE A 197 10.10 -3.99 -21.29
CA ILE A 197 9.74 -5.02 -20.29
C ILE A 197 10.95 -5.53 -19.51
N GLU A 198 12.12 -5.53 -20.14
CA GLU A 198 13.39 -5.97 -19.55
C GLU A 198 13.87 -5.06 -18.42
N LYS A 199 13.33 -3.84 -18.34
CA LYS A 199 13.60 -2.89 -17.26
C LYS A 199 12.61 -3.01 -16.10
N THR A 200 11.57 -3.80 -16.26
CA THR A 200 10.45 -3.83 -15.30
C THR A 200 10.62 -4.95 -14.28
N VAL A 201 10.31 -4.66 -13.01
CA VAL A 201 10.43 -5.59 -11.89
C VAL A 201 9.15 -5.55 -11.06
N MET A 202 8.62 -6.72 -10.73
CA MET A 202 7.51 -6.82 -9.79
C MET A 202 8.04 -6.69 -8.35
N PHE A 203 7.55 -5.70 -7.63
CA PHE A 203 7.89 -5.49 -6.22
C PHE A 203 6.63 -5.15 -5.42
N PRO A 204 5.83 -6.15 -5.03
CA PRO A 204 4.56 -5.95 -4.37
C PRO A 204 4.74 -5.43 -2.93
N ASN A 205 3.71 -4.77 -2.42
CA ASN A 205 3.59 -4.50 -1.01
C ASN A 205 3.42 -5.82 -0.23
N TRP A 206 3.96 -5.89 0.99
CA TRP A 206 4.08 -7.12 1.78
C TRP A 206 3.34 -7.06 3.10
N VAL A 207 3.27 -8.19 3.75
CA VAL A 207 2.80 -8.35 5.12
C VAL A 207 3.82 -9.17 5.92
N ASP A 208 3.96 -8.83 7.19
CA ASP A 208 4.71 -9.66 8.14
C ASP A 208 3.86 -10.90 8.47
N THR A 209 4.20 -12.02 7.81
CA THR A 209 3.44 -13.27 7.95
C THR A 209 3.73 -14.03 9.24
N GLU A 210 4.69 -13.59 10.04
CA GLU A 210 4.92 -14.10 11.40
C GLU A 210 4.04 -13.33 12.39
N ALA A 211 4.00 -12.01 12.26
CA ALA A 211 3.16 -11.16 13.10
C ALA A 211 1.65 -11.32 12.81
N ILE A 212 1.29 -11.53 11.52
CA ILE A 212 -0.08 -11.81 11.08
C ILE A 212 -0.17 -13.25 10.63
N ALA A 213 -0.82 -14.08 11.43
CA ALA A 213 -0.96 -15.52 11.18
C ALA A 213 -2.27 -16.04 11.76
N PRO A 214 -2.80 -17.18 11.27
CA PRO A 214 -3.92 -17.85 11.89
C PRO A 214 -3.65 -18.16 13.36
N LEU A 215 -4.63 -17.88 14.23
CA LEU A 215 -4.53 -18.24 15.64
C LEU A 215 -4.95 -19.70 15.86
N ALA A 216 -4.27 -20.38 16.77
CA ALA A 216 -4.61 -21.77 17.17
C ALA A 216 -5.96 -21.88 17.93
N GLY A 217 -6.49 -20.77 18.42
CA GLY A 217 -7.75 -20.70 19.15
C GLY A 217 -8.53 -19.41 18.85
N PRO A 218 -9.67 -19.21 19.51
CA PRO A 218 -10.49 -18.03 19.30
C PRO A 218 -9.74 -16.76 19.69
N SER A 219 -9.91 -15.68 18.90
CA SER A 219 -9.28 -14.39 19.19
C SER A 219 -9.82 -13.80 20.48
N ARG A 220 -8.96 -13.04 21.18
CA ARG A 220 -9.36 -12.32 22.43
C ARG A 220 -10.46 -11.31 22.14
N LEU A 221 -10.40 -10.64 20.99
CA LEU A 221 -11.43 -9.69 20.58
C LEU A 221 -12.79 -10.39 20.43
N ARG A 222 -12.84 -11.58 19.84
CA ARG A 222 -14.06 -12.35 19.69
C ARG A 222 -14.67 -12.68 21.08
N GLN A 223 -13.82 -13.08 22.02
CA GLN A 223 -14.24 -13.31 23.42
C GLN A 223 -14.75 -12.04 24.10
N GLN A 224 -14.06 -10.90 23.94
CA GLN A 224 -14.47 -9.59 24.48
C GLN A 224 -15.83 -9.12 23.94
N LEU A 225 -16.14 -9.47 22.70
CA LEU A 225 -17.42 -9.15 22.07
C LEU A 225 -18.54 -10.17 22.39
N GLY A 226 -18.24 -11.23 23.14
CA GLY A 226 -19.21 -12.29 23.48
C GLY A 226 -19.67 -13.11 22.27
N LEU A 227 -18.82 -13.20 21.22
CA LEU A 227 -19.11 -13.91 19.98
C LEU A 227 -18.62 -15.36 20.07
N GLY A 228 -19.54 -16.27 20.31
CA GLY A 228 -19.26 -17.71 20.39
C GLY A 228 -18.93 -18.36 19.04
N PRO A 229 -18.53 -19.63 19.04
CA PRO A 229 -18.14 -20.36 17.82
C PRO A 229 -19.30 -20.59 16.86
N GLU A 230 -20.54 -20.47 17.32
CA GLU A 230 -21.77 -20.59 16.51
C GLU A 230 -22.01 -19.36 15.63
N ARG A 231 -21.33 -18.24 15.90
CA ARG A 231 -21.46 -17.03 15.15
C ARG A 231 -20.52 -17.03 13.95
N VAL A 232 -21.00 -16.58 12.80
CA VAL A 232 -20.20 -16.26 11.62
C VAL A 232 -19.95 -14.75 11.61
N VAL A 233 -18.71 -14.36 11.83
CA VAL A 233 -18.31 -12.95 11.93
C VAL A 233 -17.82 -12.45 10.58
N LEU A 234 -18.55 -11.51 9.99
CA LEU A 234 -18.14 -10.79 8.78
C LEU A 234 -17.50 -9.47 9.20
N MET A 235 -16.27 -9.24 8.77
CA MET A 235 -15.50 -8.09 9.25
C MET A 235 -15.06 -7.17 8.13
N TYR A 236 -15.32 -5.88 8.31
CA TYR A 236 -14.59 -4.81 7.63
C TYR A 236 -13.61 -4.17 8.61
N ALA A 237 -12.32 -4.13 8.28
CA ALA A 237 -11.31 -3.48 9.09
C ALA A 237 -10.43 -2.55 8.23
N GLY A 238 -10.28 -1.29 8.66
CA GLY A 238 -9.39 -0.32 8.02
C GLY A 238 -9.95 1.09 7.89
N ASN A 239 -9.32 1.88 7.00
CA ASN A 239 -9.76 3.26 6.75
C ASN A 239 -11.16 3.30 6.14
N MET A 240 -12.06 4.09 6.77
CA MET A 240 -13.42 4.32 6.31
C MET A 240 -13.48 5.59 5.45
N GLY A 241 -12.86 5.53 4.26
CA GLY A 241 -12.84 6.62 3.29
C GLY A 241 -14.05 6.62 2.36
N MET A 242 -14.36 7.79 1.78
CA MET A 242 -15.50 7.98 0.85
C MET A 242 -15.42 7.11 -0.42
N LYS A 243 -14.23 6.63 -0.79
CA LYS A 243 -13.99 5.85 -2.02
C LYS A 243 -13.96 4.34 -1.78
N GLN A 244 -14.27 3.87 -0.57
CA GLN A 244 -14.12 2.47 -0.19
C GLN A 244 -15.34 1.59 -0.50
N GLY A 245 -16.42 2.14 -1.08
CA GLY A 245 -17.64 1.37 -1.36
C GLY A 245 -18.38 0.89 -0.10
N LEU A 246 -18.27 1.65 1.02
CA LEU A 246 -18.81 1.23 2.32
C LEU A 246 -20.34 1.28 2.40
N GLU A 247 -20.99 1.90 1.44
CA GLU A 247 -22.45 1.96 1.32
C GLU A 247 -23.12 0.59 1.24
N VAL A 248 -22.39 -0.44 0.81
CA VAL A 248 -22.90 -1.81 0.73
C VAL A 248 -22.95 -2.51 2.11
N LEU A 249 -22.14 -2.10 3.08
CA LEU A 249 -22.08 -2.72 4.40
C LEU A 249 -23.42 -2.65 5.19
N PRO A 250 -24.11 -1.48 5.24
CA PRO A 250 -25.44 -1.40 5.85
C PRO A 250 -26.50 -2.25 5.13
N LEU A 251 -26.38 -2.42 3.81
CA LEU A 251 -27.31 -3.27 3.03
C LEU A 251 -27.12 -4.73 3.44
N LEU A 252 -25.89 -5.21 3.47
CA LEU A 252 -25.56 -6.55 3.97
C LEU A 252 -26.08 -6.78 5.38
N ALA A 253 -25.83 -5.84 6.30
CA ALA A 253 -26.24 -6.01 7.68
C ALA A 253 -27.75 -6.15 7.84
N ARG A 254 -28.54 -5.41 7.04
CA ARG A 254 -30.01 -5.49 7.05
C ARG A 254 -30.53 -6.76 6.40
N GLU A 255 -29.94 -7.20 5.27
CA GLU A 255 -30.32 -8.44 4.60
C GLU A 255 -30.22 -9.64 5.53
N PHE A 256 -29.16 -9.71 6.34
CA PHE A 256 -28.89 -10.81 7.25
C PHE A 256 -29.34 -10.54 8.70
N ALA A 257 -30.15 -9.53 8.96
CA ALA A 257 -30.56 -9.16 10.34
C ALA A 257 -31.42 -10.24 11.02
N SER A 258 -32.12 -11.06 10.25
CA SER A 258 -32.95 -12.18 10.74
C SER A 258 -32.17 -13.46 11.00
N ASP A 259 -30.93 -13.60 10.51
CA ASP A 259 -30.09 -14.77 10.77
C ASP A 259 -29.29 -14.58 12.07
N PRO A 260 -29.63 -15.28 13.16
CA PRO A 260 -28.96 -15.10 14.43
C PRO A 260 -27.50 -15.57 14.42
N ARG A 261 -27.07 -16.30 13.41
CA ARG A 261 -25.68 -16.77 13.28
C ARG A 261 -24.74 -15.67 12.79
N ILE A 262 -25.27 -14.70 12.02
CA ILE A 262 -24.45 -13.71 11.30
C ILE A 262 -24.25 -12.45 12.12
N GLN A 263 -23.00 -12.08 12.32
CA GLN A 263 -22.58 -10.88 13.00
C GLN A 263 -21.62 -10.06 12.15
N PHE A 264 -21.91 -8.78 12.00
CA PHE A 264 -21.02 -7.84 11.33
C PHE A 264 -20.19 -7.06 12.35
N VAL A 265 -18.90 -6.92 12.07
CA VAL A 265 -17.98 -6.09 12.86
C VAL A 265 -17.31 -5.10 11.93
N PHE A 266 -17.55 -3.80 12.15
CA PHE A 266 -16.93 -2.73 11.36
C PHE A 266 -15.94 -1.97 12.25
N CYS A 267 -14.65 -2.15 11.96
CA CYS A 267 -13.55 -1.60 12.73
C CYS A 267 -12.77 -0.59 11.91
N GLY A 268 -12.62 0.62 12.39
CA GLY A 268 -11.82 1.64 11.72
C GLY A 268 -12.25 3.06 12.01
N ASP A 269 -11.62 3.99 11.27
CA ASP A 269 -11.90 5.42 11.33
C ASP A 269 -11.73 6.04 9.92
N GLY A 270 -12.29 7.21 9.73
CA GLY A 270 -12.20 7.95 8.46
C GLY A 270 -13.41 8.84 8.18
N ALA A 271 -13.36 9.53 7.05
CA ALA A 271 -14.39 10.52 6.68
C ALA A 271 -15.81 9.95 6.57
N TYR A 272 -15.95 8.65 6.29
CA TYR A 272 -17.25 7.96 6.16
C TYR A 272 -17.73 7.34 7.48
N HIS A 273 -16.91 7.31 8.53
CA HIS A 273 -17.22 6.61 9.80
C HIS A 273 -18.56 7.09 10.42
N ALA A 274 -18.75 8.39 10.57
CA ALA A 274 -19.96 8.94 11.18
C ALA A 274 -21.23 8.61 10.37
N GLN A 275 -21.14 8.64 9.04
CA GLN A 275 -22.23 8.28 8.14
C GLN A 275 -22.57 6.79 8.27
N LEU A 276 -21.57 5.91 8.20
CA LEU A 276 -21.74 4.46 8.37
C LEU A 276 -22.38 4.14 9.72
N ALA A 277 -21.86 4.72 10.81
CA ALA A 277 -22.42 4.53 12.15
C ALA A 277 -23.90 4.99 12.25
N GLY A 278 -24.25 6.07 11.57
CA GLY A 278 -25.64 6.52 11.45
C GLY A 278 -26.55 5.53 10.72
N MET A 279 -26.05 4.95 9.61
CA MET A 279 -26.81 4.01 8.77
C MET A 279 -27.06 2.65 9.43
N VAL A 280 -26.17 2.22 10.34
CA VAL A 280 -26.30 0.93 11.06
C VAL A 280 -26.83 1.07 12.48
N ARG A 281 -27.24 2.27 12.87
CA ARG A 281 -27.81 2.51 14.20
C ARG A 281 -29.07 1.68 14.42
N GLY A 282 -29.08 0.88 15.50
CA GLY A 282 -30.21 -0.01 15.84
C GLY A 282 -30.27 -1.30 15.05
N VAL A 283 -29.28 -1.59 14.20
CA VAL A 283 -29.17 -2.88 13.51
C VAL A 283 -28.51 -3.88 14.47
N ALA A 284 -29.27 -4.88 14.92
CA ALA A 284 -28.88 -5.75 16.06
C ALA A 284 -27.65 -6.62 15.80
N ASN A 285 -27.39 -6.98 14.53
CA ASN A 285 -26.28 -7.82 14.13
C ASN A 285 -25.03 -7.02 13.74
N VAL A 286 -24.90 -5.74 14.16
CA VAL A 286 -23.73 -4.90 13.86
C VAL A 286 -23.03 -4.43 15.13
N THR A 287 -21.72 -4.56 15.15
CA THR A 287 -20.84 -3.95 16.14
C THR A 287 -19.86 -3.00 15.45
N MET A 288 -19.89 -1.73 15.87
CA MET A 288 -18.90 -0.73 15.44
C MET A 288 -17.75 -0.68 16.43
N LEU A 289 -16.51 -0.74 15.93
CA LEU A 289 -15.30 -0.66 16.75
C LEU A 289 -14.42 0.52 16.29
N PRO A 290 -13.78 1.23 17.22
CA PRO A 290 -12.75 2.21 16.87
C PRO A 290 -11.54 1.51 16.23
N LEU A 291 -10.67 2.31 15.60
CA LEU A 291 -9.40 1.81 15.09
C LEU A 291 -8.61 1.12 16.21
N GLN A 292 -8.17 -0.11 15.96
CA GLN A 292 -7.41 -0.88 16.95
C GLN A 292 -5.91 -0.56 16.85
N PRO A 293 -5.18 -0.63 17.97
CA PRO A 293 -3.72 -0.55 17.98
C PRO A 293 -3.08 -1.64 17.12
N PHE A 294 -1.90 -1.34 16.57
CA PHE A 294 -1.21 -2.26 15.64
C PHE A 294 -0.84 -3.62 16.28
N ASP A 295 -0.49 -3.63 17.54
CA ASP A 295 -0.20 -4.84 18.31
C ASP A 295 -1.41 -5.76 18.50
N ARG A 296 -2.63 -5.27 18.27
CA ARG A 296 -3.87 -6.05 18.25
C ARG A 296 -4.34 -6.45 16.85
N LEU A 297 -3.60 -6.09 15.80
CA LEU A 297 -4.05 -6.31 14.43
C LEU A 297 -4.27 -7.79 14.12
N ASN A 298 -3.36 -8.67 14.54
CA ASN A 298 -3.53 -10.11 14.32
C ASN A 298 -4.78 -10.66 15.04
N ASP A 299 -5.02 -10.23 16.26
CA ASP A 299 -6.20 -10.62 17.03
C ASP A 299 -7.50 -10.11 16.39
N LEU A 300 -7.49 -8.86 15.89
CA LEU A 300 -8.60 -8.27 15.14
C LEU A 300 -8.91 -9.08 13.86
N LEU A 301 -7.92 -9.33 13.03
CA LEU A 301 -8.13 -10.03 11.75
C LEU A 301 -8.61 -11.48 11.99
N ASN A 302 -8.12 -12.13 13.02
CA ASN A 302 -8.55 -13.49 13.38
C ASN A 302 -9.91 -13.55 14.10
N ALA A 303 -10.50 -12.42 14.49
CA ALA A 303 -11.86 -12.40 15.01
C ALA A 303 -12.89 -12.65 13.89
N ALA A 304 -12.54 -12.40 12.65
CA ALA A 304 -13.36 -12.66 11.49
C ALA A 304 -13.41 -14.15 11.11
N ASP A 305 -14.55 -14.59 10.59
CA ASP A 305 -14.68 -15.83 9.78
C ASP A 305 -14.60 -15.49 8.29
N ILE A 306 -15.01 -14.26 7.91
CA ILE A 306 -15.02 -13.78 6.54
C ILE A 306 -14.61 -12.29 6.58
N HIS A 307 -13.64 -11.89 5.77
CA HIS A 307 -13.33 -10.49 5.57
C HIS A 307 -14.15 -9.87 4.43
N LEU A 308 -14.58 -8.63 4.61
CA LEU A 308 -15.26 -7.85 3.60
C LEU A 308 -14.31 -6.78 3.03
N LEU A 309 -14.16 -6.75 1.72
CA LEU A 309 -13.34 -5.77 1.00
C LEU A 309 -14.19 -5.08 -0.07
N PRO A 310 -15.11 -4.18 0.33
CA PRO A 310 -15.89 -3.43 -0.64
C PRO A 310 -14.99 -2.44 -1.39
N GLN A 311 -15.25 -2.32 -2.70
CA GLN A 311 -14.67 -1.31 -3.58
C GLN A 311 -15.76 -0.71 -4.46
N ARG A 312 -15.61 0.56 -4.80
CA ARG A 312 -16.49 1.24 -5.77
C ARG A 312 -16.11 0.88 -7.20
N PRO A 313 -17.05 0.94 -8.16
CA PRO A 313 -16.77 0.68 -9.58
C PRO A 313 -15.70 1.61 -10.16
N ASP A 314 -15.66 2.85 -9.67
CA ASP A 314 -14.71 3.91 -10.05
C ASP A 314 -13.40 3.87 -9.24
N ALA A 315 -13.24 2.90 -8.33
CA ALA A 315 -11.96 2.71 -7.65
C ALA A 315 -10.92 2.20 -8.65
N ALA A 316 -9.84 2.95 -8.81
CA ALA A 316 -8.78 2.63 -9.74
C ALA A 316 -8.27 1.19 -9.54
N ASP A 317 -8.36 0.40 -10.58
CA ASP A 317 -8.02 -1.03 -10.64
C ASP A 317 -6.51 -1.32 -10.50
N LEU A 318 -5.72 -0.28 -10.36
CA LEU A 318 -4.27 -0.37 -10.53
C LEU A 318 -3.54 -0.82 -9.28
N VAL A 319 -4.06 -0.55 -8.09
CA VAL A 319 -3.34 -0.78 -6.83
C VAL A 319 -4.05 -1.81 -5.97
N MET A 320 -3.31 -2.83 -5.55
CA MET A 320 -3.82 -3.78 -4.56
C MET A 320 -4.00 -3.10 -3.21
N PRO A 321 -5.20 -3.12 -2.61
CA PRO A 321 -5.43 -2.52 -1.30
C PRO A 321 -4.52 -3.13 -0.24
N SER A 322 -3.74 -2.32 0.48
CA SER A 322 -2.80 -2.80 1.49
C SER A 322 -3.44 -3.63 2.61
N LYS A 323 -4.74 -3.44 2.86
CA LYS A 323 -5.49 -4.25 3.85
C LYS A 323 -5.70 -5.70 3.40
N LEU A 324 -5.74 -5.97 2.08
CA LEU A 324 -5.91 -7.31 1.55
C LEU A 324 -4.76 -8.23 1.95
N THR A 325 -3.53 -7.72 1.99
CA THR A 325 -2.36 -8.53 2.40
C THR A 325 -2.51 -9.11 3.80
N GLY A 326 -2.97 -8.28 4.75
CA GLY A 326 -3.25 -8.73 6.13
C GLY A 326 -4.44 -9.68 6.23
N MET A 327 -5.52 -9.43 5.47
CA MET A 327 -6.68 -10.33 5.42
C MET A 327 -6.28 -11.73 4.96
N LEU A 328 -5.54 -11.84 3.85
CA LEU A 328 -5.04 -13.12 3.33
C LEU A 328 -4.07 -13.80 4.31
N ALA A 329 -3.18 -13.03 4.93
CA ALA A 329 -2.22 -13.55 5.91
C ALA A 329 -2.88 -14.13 7.16
N SER A 330 -4.05 -13.62 7.56
CA SER A 330 -4.84 -14.16 8.69
C SER A 330 -5.42 -15.55 8.43
N GLY A 331 -5.37 -16.04 7.17
CA GLY A 331 -5.92 -17.34 6.79
C GLY A 331 -7.46 -17.36 6.83
N ARG A 332 -8.10 -16.24 6.54
CA ARG A 332 -9.55 -16.12 6.44
C ARG A 332 -9.95 -15.78 5.00
N PRO A 333 -11.07 -16.32 4.48
CA PRO A 333 -11.57 -15.97 3.16
C PRO A 333 -11.98 -14.51 3.10
N VAL A 334 -11.86 -13.92 1.90
CA VAL A 334 -12.25 -12.54 1.62
C VAL A 334 -13.39 -12.53 0.60
N ILE A 335 -14.45 -11.74 0.87
CA ILE A 335 -15.43 -11.35 -0.12
C ILE A 335 -15.13 -9.91 -0.52
N ALA A 336 -14.87 -9.69 -1.81
CA ALA A 336 -14.61 -8.35 -2.34
C ALA A 336 -15.62 -7.97 -3.43
N THR A 337 -16.04 -6.70 -3.46
CA THR A 337 -16.69 -6.15 -4.64
C THR A 337 -15.61 -5.66 -5.60
N ALA A 338 -15.33 -6.44 -6.64
CA ALA A 338 -14.27 -6.17 -7.60
C ALA A 338 -14.68 -6.68 -8.98
N ALA A 339 -14.52 -5.85 -10.01
CA ALA A 339 -14.84 -6.25 -11.37
C ALA A 339 -13.90 -7.37 -11.85
N PRO A 340 -14.37 -8.27 -12.73
CA PRO A 340 -13.52 -9.30 -13.33
C PRO A 340 -12.28 -8.67 -14.00
N GLY A 341 -11.13 -9.32 -13.80
CA GLY A 341 -9.86 -8.85 -14.38
C GLY A 341 -9.18 -7.72 -13.61
N THR A 342 -9.75 -7.22 -12.52
CA THR A 342 -9.11 -6.25 -11.62
C THR A 342 -7.99 -6.91 -10.79
N GLN A 343 -7.05 -6.10 -10.29
CA GLN A 343 -5.96 -6.62 -9.44
C GLN A 343 -6.48 -7.34 -8.19
N VAL A 344 -7.58 -6.85 -7.59
CA VAL A 344 -8.20 -7.50 -6.42
C VAL A 344 -8.83 -8.83 -6.81
N ALA A 345 -9.56 -8.87 -7.93
CA ALA A 345 -10.16 -10.13 -8.40
C ALA A 345 -9.09 -11.18 -8.76
N LEU A 346 -7.98 -10.76 -9.38
CA LEU A 346 -6.83 -11.64 -9.68
C LEU A 346 -6.16 -12.15 -8.41
N ALA A 347 -5.88 -11.27 -7.44
CA ALA A 347 -5.25 -11.64 -6.18
C ALA A 347 -6.12 -12.55 -5.30
N LEU A 348 -7.44 -12.41 -5.39
CA LEU A 348 -8.35 -13.30 -4.67
C LEU A 348 -8.35 -14.72 -5.26
N GLY A 349 -8.38 -14.88 -6.60
CA GLY A 349 -8.28 -16.18 -7.26
C GLY A 349 -9.00 -17.30 -6.51
N SER A 350 -8.21 -18.20 -5.91
CA SER A 350 -8.69 -19.31 -5.05
C SER A 350 -8.79 -18.94 -3.55
N CYS A 351 -8.55 -17.68 -3.17
CA CYS A 351 -8.46 -17.25 -1.76
C CYS A 351 -9.75 -16.62 -1.22
N GLY A 352 -10.76 -16.40 -2.06
CA GLY A 352 -11.99 -15.73 -1.70
C GLY A 352 -13.00 -15.67 -2.85
N ILE A 353 -13.97 -14.78 -2.72
CA ILE A 353 -15.01 -14.57 -3.73
C ILE A 353 -14.97 -13.10 -4.17
N ALA A 354 -14.74 -12.86 -5.45
CA ALA A 354 -14.91 -11.55 -6.06
C ALA A 354 -16.29 -11.48 -6.72
N VAL A 355 -17.05 -10.44 -6.40
CA VAL A 355 -18.36 -10.16 -7.02
C VAL A 355 -18.31 -8.81 -7.72
N PRO A 356 -19.02 -8.61 -8.84
CA PRO A 356 -19.05 -7.32 -9.50
C PRO A 356 -19.54 -6.21 -8.54
N PRO A 357 -18.96 -5.00 -8.59
CA PRO A 357 -19.49 -3.86 -7.84
C PRO A 357 -20.92 -3.56 -8.25
N LEU A 358 -21.76 -3.14 -7.30
CA LEU A 358 -23.20 -2.84 -7.47
C LEU A 358 -24.08 -4.06 -7.78
N ASP A 359 -23.54 -5.28 -7.69
CA ASP A 359 -24.31 -6.51 -7.77
C ASP A 359 -24.59 -7.01 -6.34
N ASP A 360 -25.62 -6.43 -5.73
CA ASP A 360 -25.99 -6.73 -4.34
C ASP A 360 -26.46 -8.20 -4.20
N GLU A 361 -27.14 -8.75 -5.22
CA GLU A 361 -27.62 -10.15 -5.21
C GLU A 361 -26.45 -11.13 -5.21
N ALA A 362 -25.46 -10.91 -6.07
CA ALA A 362 -24.24 -11.74 -6.09
C ALA A 362 -23.48 -11.64 -4.76
N LEU A 363 -23.43 -10.45 -4.15
CA LEU A 363 -22.80 -10.22 -2.86
C LEU A 363 -23.53 -10.95 -1.73
N PHE A 364 -24.87 -10.86 -1.68
CA PHE A 364 -25.69 -11.58 -0.70
C PHE A 364 -25.55 -13.10 -0.87
N HIS A 365 -25.50 -13.58 -2.11
CA HIS A 365 -25.27 -14.98 -2.41
C HIS A 365 -23.89 -15.43 -1.91
N ALA A 366 -22.84 -14.67 -2.17
CA ALA A 366 -21.48 -14.98 -1.70
C ALA A 366 -21.40 -15.06 -0.16
N VAL A 367 -22.03 -14.12 0.53
CA VAL A 367 -22.11 -14.13 2.01
C VAL A 367 -22.85 -15.38 2.49
N ARG A 368 -24.02 -15.69 1.92
CA ARG A 368 -24.81 -16.87 2.29
C ARG A 368 -24.03 -18.16 2.07
N THR A 369 -23.40 -18.30 0.90
CA THR A 369 -22.58 -19.46 0.56
C THR A 369 -21.48 -19.69 1.60
N LEU A 370 -20.71 -18.65 1.93
CA LEU A 370 -19.64 -18.80 2.93
C LEU A 370 -20.18 -18.91 4.36
N ALA A 371 -21.34 -18.36 4.69
CA ALA A 371 -21.95 -18.52 6.01
C ALA A 371 -22.42 -19.94 6.25
N ASP A 372 -22.96 -20.60 5.22
CA ASP A 372 -23.55 -21.94 5.31
C ASP A 372 -22.52 -23.08 5.14
N ASP A 373 -21.35 -22.81 4.54
CA ASP A 373 -20.33 -23.81 4.27
C ASP A 373 -19.01 -23.56 5.05
N PRO A 374 -18.87 -24.14 6.27
CA PRO A 374 -17.63 -24.03 7.05
C PRO A 374 -16.42 -24.68 6.37
N GLN A 375 -16.64 -25.73 5.57
CA GLN A 375 -15.55 -26.44 4.89
C GLN A 375 -14.97 -25.57 3.77
N MET A 376 -15.84 -24.92 3.00
CA MET A 376 -15.42 -23.94 1.99
C MET A 376 -14.69 -22.77 2.61
N ARG A 377 -15.20 -22.20 3.73
CA ARG A 377 -14.48 -21.13 4.46
C ARG A 377 -13.07 -21.57 4.86
N HIS A 378 -12.94 -22.79 5.38
CA HIS A 378 -11.65 -23.33 5.79
C HIS A 378 -10.69 -23.52 4.62
N ALA A 379 -11.18 -24.12 3.52
CA ALA A 379 -10.37 -24.34 2.32
C ALA A 379 -9.85 -23.03 1.70
N LEU A 380 -10.73 -22.03 1.55
CA LEU A 380 -10.35 -20.71 1.05
C LEU A 380 -9.39 -19.99 2.01
N GLY A 381 -9.56 -20.17 3.31
CA GLY A 381 -8.66 -19.61 4.33
C GLY A 381 -7.25 -20.21 4.24
N ILE A 382 -7.12 -21.53 4.04
CA ILE A 382 -5.83 -22.18 3.81
C ILE A 382 -5.17 -21.63 2.54
N ALA A 383 -5.92 -21.51 1.45
CA ALA A 383 -5.42 -20.97 0.19
C ALA A 383 -4.99 -19.50 0.34
N ALA A 384 -5.77 -18.69 1.06
CA ALA A 384 -5.43 -17.30 1.37
C ALA A 384 -4.10 -17.19 2.14
N ARG A 385 -3.93 -18.02 3.16
CA ARG A 385 -2.68 -18.07 3.93
C ARG A 385 -1.49 -18.50 3.07
N ALA A 386 -1.64 -19.54 2.28
CA ALA A 386 -0.59 -20.03 1.39
C ALA A 386 -0.17 -18.95 0.40
N HIS A 387 -1.13 -18.27 -0.25
CA HIS A 387 -0.86 -17.16 -1.15
C HIS A 387 -0.12 -16.01 -0.46
N ALA A 388 -0.56 -15.62 0.75
CA ALA A 388 0.10 -14.55 1.49
C ALA A 388 1.55 -14.90 1.86
N VAL A 389 1.82 -16.13 2.31
CA VAL A 389 3.18 -16.58 2.66
C VAL A 389 4.08 -16.65 1.43
N GLU A 390 3.56 -17.14 0.31
CA GLU A 390 4.35 -17.36 -0.89
C GLU A 390 4.63 -16.08 -1.68
N HIS A 391 3.64 -15.20 -1.81
CA HIS A 391 3.70 -14.06 -2.71
C HIS A 391 3.81 -12.70 -2.01
N LEU A 392 3.32 -12.59 -0.76
CA LEU A 392 3.20 -11.32 -0.03
C LEU A 392 3.99 -11.29 1.27
N GLY A 393 4.65 -12.38 1.66
CA GLY A 393 5.46 -12.46 2.87
C GLY A 393 6.67 -11.51 2.79
N ARG A 394 6.83 -10.66 3.84
CA ARG A 394 7.87 -9.62 3.90
C ARG A 394 9.25 -10.15 3.54
N GLU A 395 9.69 -11.22 4.18
CA GLU A 395 11.03 -11.77 3.97
C GLU A 395 11.25 -12.17 2.50
N ARG A 396 10.32 -12.94 1.93
CA ARG A 396 10.41 -13.40 0.54
C ARG A 396 10.35 -12.26 -0.49
N VAL A 397 9.48 -11.28 -0.26
CA VAL A 397 9.36 -10.13 -1.16
C VAL A 397 10.65 -9.32 -1.15
N LEU A 398 11.19 -9.06 0.05
CA LEU A 398 12.43 -8.27 0.19
C LEU A 398 13.67 -9.04 -0.28
N GLU A 399 13.75 -10.36 -0.07
CA GLU A 399 14.85 -11.21 -0.62
C GLU A 399 14.84 -11.22 -2.15
N ARG A 400 13.68 -11.34 -2.79
CA ARG A 400 13.58 -11.25 -4.25
C ARG A 400 14.02 -9.89 -4.75
N PHE A 401 13.59 -8.82 -4.09
CA PHE A 401 13.98 -7.46 -4.48
C PHE A 401 15.49 -7.20 -4.26
N GLU A 402 16.07 -7.67 -3.16
CA GLU A 402 17.52 -7.62 -2.93
C GLU A 402 18.31 -8.32 -4.05
N ALA A 403 17.85 -9.49 -4.50
CA ALA A 403 18.46 -10.22 -5.59
C ALA A 403 18.45 -9.43 -6.90
N GLU A 404 17.33 -8.77 -7.22
CA GLU A 404 17.20 -7.88 -8.38
C GLU A 404 18.16 -6.68 -8.29
N LEU A 405 18.25 -6.04 -7.12
CA LEU A 405 19.20 -4.94 -6.90
C LEU A 405 20.66 -5.38 -7.09
N LEU A 406 21.03 -6.55 -6.55
CA LEU A 406 22.38 -7.11 -6.70
C LEU A 406 22.70 -7.45 -8.16
N ALA A 407 21.75 -8.03 -8.89
CA ALA A 407 21.89 -8.35 -10.31
C ALA A 407 22.09 -7.08 -11.16
N ALA A 408 21.32 -6.04 -10.89
CA ALA A 408 21.43 -4.76 -11.59
C ALA A 408 22.81 -4.09 -11.36
N VAL A 409 23.31 -4.11 -10.13
CA VAL A 409 24.62 -3.56 -9.78
C VAL A 409 25.75 -4.37 -10.46
N ALA A 410 25.67 -5.70 -10.45
CA ALA A 410 26.65 -6.55 -11.11
C ALA A 410 26.71 -6.33 -12.63
N ALA A 411 25.52 -6.19 -13.28
CA ALA A 411 25.42 -5.89 -14.71
C ALA A 411 26.07 -4.53 -15.05
N ARG A 412 25.85 -3.50 -14.23
CA ARG A 412 26.45 -2.17 -14.43
C ARG A 412 27.98 -2.21 -14.31
N HIS A 413 28.53 -2.85 -13.29
CA HIS A 413 29.98 -2.98 -13.14
C HIS A 413 30.61 -3.73 -14.31
N SER A 414 29.95 -4.78 -14.81
CA SER A 414 30.42 -5.51 -16.00
C SER A 414 30.42 -4.66 -17.27
N ALA A 415 29.47 -3.73 -17.42
CA ALA A 415 29.39 -2.81 -18.54
C ALA A 415 30.45 -1.70 -18.47
N GLN A 416 30.85 -1.26 -17.27
CA GLN A 416 31.89 -0.25 -17.07
C GLN A 416 33.31 -0.80 -17.24
N SER A 417 33.50 -2.12 -17.09
CA SER A 417 34.80 -2.81 -17.23
C SER A 417 35.13 -3.20 -18.68
N ARG A 418 34.20 -2.99 -19.61
CA ARG A 418 34.37 -3.15 -21.07
C ARG A 418 34.61 -1.83 -21.77
#